data_2b0ad377c5c2099387ba13c6bd6e1a40
#
_entry.id   2b0ad377c5c2099387ba13c6bd6e1a40
#
_cell.length_a   1.000
_cell.length_b   1.000
_cell.length_c   1.000
_cell.angle_alpha   90.00
_cell.angle_beta   90.00
_cell.angle_gamma   90.00
#
_symmetry.space_group_name_H-M   'P 1'
#
loop_
_entity.id
_entity.type
_entity.pdbx_description
1 polymer ?
#
loop_
_entity_poly.entity_id
_entity_poly.type
_entity_poly.pdbx_seq_one_letter_code
_entity_poly.pdbx_strand_id
1 'polypeptide(L)'
;MNKITKTLALAFMAVASMACNKIDDPQDNGPEPLEVNTNNISGKWELVEWNGAPMAEGTYVYMDIERGKTYTMYQNLDSFSDIPHVITGSYNLATDPELGAIIRGSYDHDNGDWSHRYIIKDLYENEMLWVAKDNPAFTQKFARIASIPVE
;
A
#
# COMPACT_ATOMS: atom_id res chain seq x y z
N MET A 1 58.88 -65.61 19.77
CA MET A 1 59.38 -64.33 20.30
C MET A 1 58.74 -63.28 19.50
N ASN A 2 57.85 -62.54 20.12
CA ASN A 2 57.79 -61.10 19.89
C ASN A 2 56.43 -60.50 20.20
N LYS A 3 56.55 -59.79 20.99
CA LYS A 3 55.88 -58.73 21.73
C LYS A 3 54.69 -58.10 21.02
N ILE A 4 53.55 -58.40 21.62
CA ILE A 4 52.28 -57.76 21.32
C ILE A 4 52.29 -56.39 22.00
N THR A 5 52.25 -55.35 21.25
CA THR A 5 51.99 -54.00 21.75
C THR A 5 50.53 -53.70 21.60
N LYS A 6 49.84 -53.66 22.70
CA LYS A 6 48.44 -53.22 22.82
C LYS A 6 48.40 -51.72 22.68
N THR A 7 47.84 -51.23 21.62
CA THR A 7 47.52 -49.82 21.50
C THR A 7 46.05 -49.62 21.91
N LEU A 8 45.88 -48.95 23.03
CA LEU A 8 44.60 -48.57 23.60
C LEU A 8 44.04 -47.40 22.78
N ALA A 9 43.02 -47.67 22.00
CA ALA A 9 42.32 -46.63 21.30
C ALA A 9 41.29 -46.01 22.25
N LEU A 10 41.60 -44.80 22.68
CA LEU A 10 40.71 -43.99 23.50
C LEU A 10 39.65 -43.39 22.54
N ALA A 11 38.44 -43.91 22.63
CA ALA A 11 37.30 -43.33 21.91
C ALA A 11 36.88 -42.04 22.64
N PHE A 12 37.18 -40.90 22.03
CA PHE A 12 36.62 -39.61 22.42
C PHE A 12 35.20 -39.55 21.85
N MET A 13 34.23 -39.71 22.75
CA MET A 13 32.86 -39.32 22.44
C MET A 13 32.79 -37.79 22.43
N ALA A 14 32.83 -37.21 21.23
CA ALA A 14 32.43 -35.83 21.02
C ALA A 14 30.90 -35.74 21.14
N VAL A 15 30.41 -35.27 22.25
CA VAL A 15 29.03 -34.84 22.38
C VAL A 15 28.89 -33.58 21.53
N ALA A 16 28.40 -33.73 20.32
CA ALA A 16 27.95 -32.59 19.53
C ALA A 16 26.72 -32.02 20.22
N SER A 17 26.90 -31.00 21.03
CA SER A 17 25.81 -30.11 21.42
C SER A 17 25.30 -29.44 20.16
N MET A 18 24.18 -29.94 19.63
CA MET A 18 23.38 -29.21 18.68
C MET A 18 22.86 -27.96 19.39
N ALA A 19 23.63 -26.89 19.35
CA ALA A 19 23.09 -25.58 19.49
C ALA A 19 22.18 -25.38 18.26
N CYS A 20 20.87 -25.46 18.48
CA CYS A 20 19.93 -24.90 17.55
C CYS A 20 20.23 -23.40 17.47
N ASN A 21 21.07 -23.02 16.53
CA ASN A 21 21.06 -21.67 16.03
C ASN A 21 19.67 -21.52 15.39
N LYS A 22 18.76 -20.85 16.10
CA LYS A 22 17.69 -20.16 15.42
C LYS A 22 18.40 -19.27 14.41
N ILE A 23 18.31 -19.66 13.15
CA ILE A 23 18.52 -18.73 12.06
C ILE A 23 17.40 -17.74 12.30
N ASP A 24 17.72 -16.57 12.86
CA ASP A 24 16.84 -15.43 12.80
C ASP A 24 16.64 -15.21 11.30
N ASP A 25 15.45 -15.57 10.80
CA ASP A 25 15.00 -15.09 9.52
C ASP A 25 15.28 -13.59 9.54
N PRO A 26 15.93 -13.01 8.52
CA PRO A 26 16.01 -11.58 8.41
C PRO A 26 14.57 -11.10 8.42
N GLN A 27 14.12 -10.53 9.54
CA GLN A 27 12.84 -9.87 9.61
C GLN A 27 12.87 -8.88 8.47
N ASP A 28 11.94 -9.05 7.55
CA ASP A 28 11.66 -8.05 6.54
C ASP A 28 11.24 -6.79 7.33
N ASN A 29 12.24 -5.94 7.60
CA ASN A 29 12.05 -4.66 8.28
C ASN A 29 11.54 -3.61 7.29
N GLY A 30 10.73 -4.04 6.31
CA GLY A 30 9.98 -3.13 5.46
C GLY A 30 9.07 -2.24 6.30
N PRO A 31 8.62 -1.09 5.78
CA PRO A 31 7.69 -0.23 6.49
C PRO A 31 6.42 -1.00 6.82
N GLU A 32 5.98 -0.91 8.08
CA GLU A 32 4.70 -1.50 8.48
C GLU A 32 3.54 -0.69 7.86
N PRO A 33 2.49 -1.36 7.35
CA PRO A 33 1.31 -0.68 6.86
C PRO A 33 0.60 0.05 8.00
N LEU A 34 0.10 1.24 7.70
CA LEU A 34 -0.68 2.04 8.63
C LEU A 34 -2.11 1.52 8.71
N GLU A 35 -2.74 1.70 9.86
CA GLU A 35 -4.17 1.50 10.00
C GLU A 35 -4.95 2.44 9.06
N VAL A 36 -5.95 1.91 8.36
CA VAL A 36 -6.79 2.72 7.49
C VAL A 36 -7.86 3.44 8.30
N ASN A 37 -7.67 4.72 8.49
CA ASN A 37 -8.62 5.63 9.13
C ASN A 37 -8.53 7.02 8.49
N THR A 38 -9.47 7.90 8.81
CA THR A 38 -9.53 9.25 8.21
C THR A 38 -8.29 10.09 8.48
N ASN A 39 -7.56 9.80 9.54
CA ASN A 39 -6.34 10.51 9.90
C ASN A 39 -5.18 10.11 8.99
N ASN A 40 -5.00 8.80 8.78
CA ASN A 40 -3.88 8.27 8.04
C ASN A 40 -4.03 8.40 6.52
N ILE A 41 -5.27 8.37 6.00
CA ILE A 41 -5.50 8.59 4.56
C ILE A 41 -5.57 10.07 4.19
N SER A 42 -5.77 10.99 5.15
CA SER A 42 -5.83 12.42 4.84
C SER A 42 -4.49 12.95 4.36
N GLY A 43 -4.55 13.92 3.48
CA GLY A 43 -3.39 14.57 2.87
C GLY A 43 -3.49 14.62 1.36
N LYS A 44 -2.40 15.05 0.74
CA LYS A 44 -2.32 15.29 -0.70
C LYS A 44 -1.66 14.09 -1.39
N TRP A 45 -2.30 13.59 -2.43
CA TRP A 45 -1.92 12.38 -3.13
C TRP A 45 -1.88 12.60 -4.64
N GLU A 46 -0.92 11.96 -5.28
CA GLU A 46 -0.81 11.87 -6.74
C GLU A 46 -1.09 10.44 -7.18
N LEU A 47 -1.98 10.26 -8.16
CA LEU A 47 -2.18 8.97 -8.82
C LEU A 47 -0.99 8.69 -9.73
N VAL A 48 -0.18 7.70 -9.38
CA VAL A 48 1.05 7.34 -10.12
C VAL A 48 0.89 6.15 -11.04
N GLU A 49 -0.04 5.23 -10.70
CA GLU A 49 -0.38 4.10 -11.56
C GLU A 49 -1.89 3.90 -11.62
N TRP A 50 -2.38 3.60 -12.80
CA TRP A 50 -3.77 3.24 -13.06
C TRP A 50 -3.82 1.85 -13.71
N ASN A 51 -4.54 0.92 -13.10
CA ASN A 51 -4.67 -0.46 -13.57
C ASN A 51 -3.32 -1.16 -13.82
N GLY A 52 -2.36 -0.92 -12.94
CA GLY A 52 -1.04 -1.53 -12.99
C GLY A 52 -0.07 -0.91 -14.02
N ALA A 53 -0.48 0.18 -14.67
CA ALA A 53 0.38 0.91 -15.60
C ALA A 53 0.64 2.34 -15.09
N PRO A 54 1.84 2.88 -15.30
CA PRO A 54 2.13 4.28 -14.99
C PRO A 54 1.16 5.21 -15.71
N MET A 55 0.87 6.36 -15.09
CA MET A 55 0.07 7.41 -15.73
C MET A 55 0.72 7.85 -17.04
N ALA A 56 -0.11 8.10 -18.07
CA ALA A 56 0.36 8.59 -19.35
C ALA A 56 1.03 9.95 -19.20
N GLU A 57 2.09 10.19 -19.96
CA GLU A 57 2.81 11.45 -19.95
C GLU A 57 1.87 12.64 -20.19
N GLY A 58 1.98 13.67 -19.35
CA GLY A 58 1.15 14.87 -19.42
C GLY A 58 -0.23 14.73 -18.78
N THR A 59 -0.61 13.53 -18.31
CA THR A 59 -1.85 13.33 -17.56
C THR A 59 -1.57 13.32 -16.06
N TYR A 60 -2.53 13.82 -15.28
CA TYR A 60 -2.44 13.79 -13.84
C TYR A 60 -3.80 13.64 -13.16
N VAL A 61 -3.78 13.06 -11.98
CA VAL A 61 -4.86 13.10 -11.00
C VAL A 61 -4.23 13.36 -9.63
N TYR A 62 -4.62 14.45 -9.01
CA TYR A 62 -4.25 14.76 -7.62
C TYR A 62 -5.48 14.74 -6.75
N MET A 63 -5.37 14.26 -5.52
CA MET A 63 -6.44 14.29 -4.54
C MET A 63 -5.96 14.94 -3.25
N ASP A 64 -6.72 15.89 -2.76
CA ASP A 64 -6.63 16.36 -1.37
C ASP A 64 -7.74 15.68 -0.57
N ILE A 65 -7.36 14.77 0.32
CA ILE A 65 -8.29 14.01 1.15
C ILE A 65 -8.29 14.60 2.54
N GLU A 66 -9.45 15.08 3.00
CA GLU A 66 -9.59 15.73 4.27
C GLU A 66 -10.11 14.78 5.36
N ARG A 67 -9.71 15.02 6.60
CA ARG A 67 -10.20 14.26 7.77
C ARG A 67 -11.70 14.36 7.97
N GLY A 68 -12.29 15.46 7.51
CA GLY A 68 -13.74 15.73 7.55
C GLY A 68 -14.56 14.87 6.59
N LYS A 69 -13.93 13.91 5.91
CA LYS A 69 -14.55 13.02 4.92
C LYS A 69 -14.98 13.74 3.64
N THR A 70 -14.30 14.80 3.29
CA THR A 70 -14.40 15.48 2.02
C THR A 70 -13.13 15.28 1.21
N TYR A 71 -13.19 15.48 -0.09
CA TYR A 71 -12.03 15.48 -0.96
C TYR A 71 -12.16 16.52 -2.07
N THR A 72 -11.04 16.98 -2.56
CA THR A 72 -10.90 17.74 -3.80
C THR A 72 -9.99 16.98 -4.74
N MET A 73 -10.43 16.79 -5.97
CA MET A 73 -9.67 16.12 -7.02
C MET A 73 -9.35 17.13 -8.12
N TYR A 74 -8.12 17.13 -8.58
CA TYR A 74 -7.62 17.93 -9.70
C TYR A 74 -7.16 16.97 -10.78
N GLN A 75 -7.70 17.05 -11.98
CA GLN A 75 -7.37 16.14 -13.06
C GLN A 75 -7.45 16.81 -14.43
N ASN A 76 -6.78 16.22 -15.42
CA ASN A 76 -6.82 16.65 -16.81
C ASN A 76 -7.14 15.51 -17.78
N LEU A 77 -7.78 14.44 -17.29
CA LEU A 77 -8.05 13.25 -18.12
C LEU A 77 -9.10 13.50 -19.19
N ASP A 78 -10.04 14.42 -18.94
CA ASP A 78 -11.19 14.70 -19.81
C ASP A 78 -10.92 15.82 -20.80
N SER A 79 -9.82 16.55 -20.61
CA SER A 79 -9.51 17.68 -21.45
C SER A 79 -8.00 17.80 -21.65
N PHE A 80 -7.59 18.12 -22.88
CA PHE A 80 -6.21 18.51 -23.17
C PHE A 80 -5.91 19.96 -22.76
N SER A 81 -6.65 20.47 -21.76
CA SER A 81 -6.51 21.82 -21.25
C SER A 81 -5.41 21.87 -20.19
N ASP A 82 -4.61 22.92 -20.19
CA ASP A 82 -3.66 23.20 -19.11
C ASP A 82 -4.34 23.59 -17.78
N ILE A 83 -5.65 23.85 -17.84
CA ILE A 83 -6.46 24.17 -16.65
C ILE A 83 -6.99 22.87 -16.06
N PRO A 84 -6.74 22.57 -14.77
CA PRO A 84 -7.24 21.36 -14.14
C PRO A 84 -8.77 21.40 -14.04
N HIS A 85 -9.38 20.24 -14.28
CA HIS A 85 -10.77 20.04 -13.89
C HIS A 85 -10.81 19.73 -12.38
N VAL A 86 -11.49 20.58 -11.62
CA VAL A 86 -11.60 20.47 -10.17
C VAL A 86 -12.94 19.81 -9.82
N ILE A 87 -12.86 18.71 -9.10
CA ILE A 87 -14.01 17.90 -8.67
C ILE A 87 -13.98 17.83 -7.15
N THR A 88 -15.10 18.12 -6.51
CA THR A 88 -15.26 17.98 -5.06
C THR A 88 -16.27 16.90 -4.72
N GLY A 89 -16.17 16.37 -3.51
CA GLY A 89 -17.09 15.37 -3.03
C GLY A 89 -16.81 14.95 -1.59
N SER A 90 -17.49 13.90 -1.19
CA SER A 90 -17.32 13.28 0.11
C SER A 90 -17.00 11.80 -0.01
N TYR A 91 -16.37 11.26 1.02
CA TYR A 91 -16.06 9.82 1.08
C TYR A 91 -16.51 9.22 2.41
N ASN A 92 -16.62 7.91 2.42
CA ASN A 92 -16.87 7.13 3.62
C ASN A 92 -15.92 5.93 3.66
N LEU A 93 -15.49 5.58 4.88
CA LEU A 93 -14.74 4.37 5.17
C LEU A 93 -15.65 3.37 5.87
N ALA A 94 -15.59 2.13 5.45
CA ALA A 94 -16.22 1.00 6.10
C ALA A 94 -15.19 -0.12 6.29
N THR A 95 -15.37 -0.94 7.31
CA THR A 95 -14.53 -2.13 7.53
C THR A 95 -15.31 -3.37 7.15
N ASP A 96 -14.77 -4.13 6.21
CA ASP A 96 -15.27 -5.45 5.84
C ASP A 96 -14.45 -6.50 6.59
N PRO A 97 -15.06 -7.51 7.24
CA PRO A 97 -14.33 -8.51 8.02
C PRO A 97 -13.36 -9.35 7.20
N GLU A 98 -13.62 -9.54 5.90
CA GLU A 98 -12.80 -10.37 5.01
C GLU A 98 -11.87 -9.53 4.14
N LEU A 99 -12.33 -8.38 3.67
CA LEU A 99 -11.63 -7.56 2.69
C LEU A 99 -10.83 -6.41 3.32
N GLY A 100 -11.10 -6.06 4.56
CA GLY A 100 -10.46 -4.94 5.24
C GLY A 100 -11.18 -3.61 4.99
N ALA A 101 -10.43 -2.52 4.94
CA ALA A 101 -10.98 -1.20 4.80
C ALA A 101 -11.46 -0.91 3.37
N ILE A 102 -12.68 -0.42 3.26
CA ILE A 102 -13.30 -0.05 1.98
C ILE A 102 -13.60 1.44 2.00
N ILE A 103 -13.15 2.14 0.96
CA ILE A 103 -13.50 3.52 0.68
C ILE A 103 -14.52 3.60 -0.44
N ARG A 104 -15.51 4.46 -0.27
CA ARG A 104 -16.45 4.86 -1.31
C ARG A 104 -16.60 6.35 -1.29
N GLY A 105 -16.86 6.96 -2.42
CA GLY A 105 -17.08 8.39 -2.52
C GLY A 105 -18.29 8.74 -3.35
N SER A 106 -18.74 9.97 -3.16
CA SER A 106 -19.76 10.61 -3.96
C SER A 106 -19.28 11.98 -4.41
N TYR A 107 -19.77 12.40 -5.56
CA TYR A 107 -19.49 13.72 -6.11
C TYR A 107 -20.48 14.74 -5.58
N ASP A 108 -20.04 15.97 -5.39
CA ASP A 108 -20.92 17.06 -5.02
C ASP A 108 -21.88 17.42 -6.18
N HIS A 109 -22.89 18.21 -5.87
CA HIS A 109 -23.88 18.74 -6.85
C HIS A 109 -24.67 17.66 -7.57
N ASP A 110 -25.08 16.59 -6.87
CA ASP A 110 -25.88 15.49 -7.41
C ASP A 110 -25.24 14.75 -8.60
N ASN A 111 -23.90 14.81 -8.71
CA ASN A 111 -23.15 14.11 -9.76
C ASN A 111 -22.95 12.61 -9.51
N GLY A 112 -23.63 12.06 -8.49
CA GLY A 112 -23.64 10.63 -8.22
C GLY A 112 -22.47 10.13 -7.38
N ASP A 113 -22.31 8.83 -7.40
CA ASP A 113 -21.25 8.12 -6.65
C ASP A 113 -20.07 7.75 -7.55
N TRP A 114 -18.93 7.46 -6.94
CA TRP A 114 -17.82 6.85 -7.67
C TRP A 114 -18.24 5.54 -8.33
N SER A 115 -17.71 5.25 -9.51
CA SER A 115 -18.02 4.04 -10.26
C SER A 115 -17.69 2.76 -9.50
N HIS A 116 -16.70 2.82 -8.62
CA HIS A 116 -16.25 1.68 -7.82
C HIS A 116 -16.14 2.03 -6.34
N ARG A 117 -16.32 1.01 -5.51
CA ARG A 117 -15.83 1.01 -4.14
C ARG A 117 -14.44 0.38 -4.16
N TYR A 118 -13.52 0.93 -3.40
CA TYR A 118 -12.14 0.45 -3.40
C TYR A 118 -11.76 -0.12 -2.03
N ILE A 119 -11.05 -1.25 -2.07
CA ILE A 119 -10.37 -1.78 -0.90
C ILE A 119 -9.03 -1.07 -0.81
N ILE A 120 -8.72 -0.47 0.33
CA ILE A 120 -7.40 0.09 0.59
C ILE A 120 -6.51 -1.05 1.08
N LYS A 121 -5.60 -1.50 0.21
CA LYS A 121 -4.78 -2.69 0.47
C LYS A 121 -3.55 -2.36 1.30
N ASP A 122 -2.75 -1.44 0.82
CA ASP A 122 -1.44 -1.14 1.39
C ASP A 122 -1.38 0.37 1.61
N LEU A 123 -1.65 0.80 2.84
CA LEU A 123 -1.48 2.18 3.24
C LEU A 123 -0.16 2.30 3.99
N TYR A 124 0.77 3.05 3.44
CA TYR A 124 2.01 3.44 4.08
C TYR A 124 2.07 4.95 4.25
N GLU A 125 3.11 5.44 4.87
CA GLU A 125 3.31 6.88 5.05
C GLU A 125 3.33 7.64 3.71
N ASN A 126 3.97 7.05 2.69
CA ASN A 126 4.24 7.70 1.41
C ASN A 126 3.44 7.15 0.23
N GLU A 127 2.74 6.05 0.40
CA GLU A 127 1.97 5.43 -0.71
C GLU A 127 0.74 4.68 -0.21
N MET A 128 -0.22 4.50 -1.10
CA MET A 128 -1.37 3.62 -0.88
C MET A 128 -1.83 2.97 -2.19
N LEU A 129 -2.37 1.76 -2.06
CA LEU A 129 -2.95 1.01 -3.18
C LEU A 129 -4.45 0.82 -2.94
N TRP A 130 -5.25 1.23 -3.92
CA TRP A 130 -6.68 0.96 -3.98
C TRP A 130 -6.97 -0.12 -5.02
N VAL A 131 -7.80 -1.09 -4.65
CA VAL A 131 -8.25 -2.17 -5.54
C VAL A 131 -9.77 -2.14 -5.59
N ALA A 132 -10.36 -2.05 -6.79
CA ALA A 132 -11.82 -2.04 -6.92
C ALA A 132 -12.41 -3.34 -6.39
N LYS A 133 -13.44 -3.23 -5.54
CA LYS A 133 -14.07 -4.39 -4.88
C LYS A 133 -14.72 -5.34 -5.86
N ASP A 134 -15.31 -4.81 -6.92
CA ASP A 134 -16.06 -5.54 -7.93
C ASP A 134 -15.18 -6.10 -9.05
N ASN A 135 -14.00 -5.52 -9.26
CA ASN A 135 -13.04 -5.99 -10.27
C ASN A 135 -11.60 -5.71 -9.86
N PRO A 136 -10.85 -6.74 -9.37
CA PRO A 136 -9.47 -6.57 -8.90
C PRO A 136 -8.46 -6.10 -9.96
N ALA A 137 -8.84 -6.13 -11.25
CA ALA A 137 -8.00 -5.57 -12.31
C ALA A 137 -7.98 -4.02 -12.30
N PHE A 138 -8.98 -3.39 -11.69
CA PHE A 138 -9.02 -1.95 -11.54
C PHE A 138 -8.30 -1.52 -10.27
N THR A 139 -7.10 -1.00 -10.43
CA THR A 139 -6.25 -0.56 -9.34
C THR A 139 -5.82 0.90 -9.51
N GLN A 140 -5.60 1.56 -8.40
CA GLN A 140 -5.08 2.92 -8.34
C GLN A 140 -3.99 2.98 -7.27
N LYS A 141 -2.77 3.30 -7.69
CA LYS A 141 -1.65 3.51 -6.76
C LYS A 141 -1.38 4.99 -6.62
N PHE A 142 -1.35 5.44 -5.38
CA PHE A 142 -1.12 6.83 -5.03
C PHE A 142 0.21 7.00 -4.31
N ALA A 143 0.90 8.08 -4.61
CA ALA A 143 2.03 8.57 -3.86
C ALA A 143 1.64 9.82 -3.08
N ARG A 144 2.11 9.94 -1.83
CA ARG A 144 1.88 11.13 -1.01
C ARG A 144 2.79 12.27 -1.48
N ILE A 145 2.21 13.45 -1.62
CA ILE A 145 2.92 14.65 -2.04
C ILE A 145 2.75 15.77 -1.01
N ALA A 146 3.68 16.72 -1.00
CA ALA A 146 3.64 17.83 -0.06
C ALA A 146 2.66 18.93 -0.48
N SER A 147 2.50 19.14 -1.78
CA SER A 147 1.61 20.15 -2.35
C SER A 147 1.09 19.70 -3.71
N ILE A 148 -0.10 20.17 -4.08
CA ILE A 148 -0.69 19.92 -5.40
C ILE A 148 -0.15 20.99 -6.37
N PRO A 149 0.52 20.59 -7.46
CA PRO A 149 1.20 21.55 -8.35
C PRO A 149 0.25 22.48 -9.13
N VAL A 150 -1.02 22.11 -9.21
CA VAL A 150 -2.05 22.82 -10.02
C VAL A 150 -3.14 23.49 -9.17
N GLU A 151 -2.93 23.54 -7.84
CA GLU A 151 -3.83 24.19 -6.88
C GLU A 151 -3.77 25.71 -6.98
#